data_2758d8d57f5fb321f12ef7490feb5b35
#
_entry.id   2758d8d57f5fb321f12ef7490feb5b35
#
_cell.length_a   1.000
_cell.length_b   1.000
_cell.length_c   1.000
_cell.angle_alpha   90.00
_cell.angle_beta   90.00
_cell.angle_gamma   90.00
#
_symmetry.space_group_name_H-M   'P 1'
#
loop_
_entity.id
_entity.type
_entity.pdbx_description
1 polymer ?
#
loop_
_entity_poly.entity_id
_entity_poly.type
_entity_poly.pdbx_seq_one_letter_code
_entity_poly.pdbx_strand_id
1 'polypeptide(L)'
;MQLSDMNSYKTYKSNIKAFTLIELLVVVAIIGILAAVGVVAYNGYTASAKESVCADNHNRIKKMIVEKATFCELNNTITLRSWQSGFKQGNEFSFNCSSTFSSLANAVTVHLTNFLKNPYNPNVHWGYSIIPNSGSPSSSNMGETFVHSLNNNSFRIRTYCRDKVIEDIINYN
;
A
#
# COMPACT_ATOMS: atom_id res chain seq x y z
N MET A 1 -1.03 -40.14 75.79
CA MET A 1 -0.29 -39.52 74.67
C MET A 1 -0.81 -40.16 73.39
N GLN A 2 -1.75 -39.52 72.70
CA GLN A 2 -2.55 -40.11 71.62
C GLN A 2 -2.19 -39.35 70.31
N LEU A 3 -1.58 -40.09 69.38
CA LEU A 3 -1.29 -39.64 68.04
C LEU A 3 -2.26 -40.35 67.12
N SER A 4 -3.31 -39.66 66.67
CA SER A 4 -4.21 -40.15 65.63
C SER A 4 -4.83 -38.95 64.94
N ASP A 5 -4.17 -38.46 63.86
CA ASP A 5 -4.88 -37.77 62.81
C ASP A 5 -4.11 -38.00 61.50
N MET A 6 -4.43 -39.15 60.90
CA MET A 6 -4.01 -39.44 59.53
C MET A 6 -4.94 -38.75 58.57
N ASN A 7 -4.44 -37.78 57.94
CA ASN A 7 -4.95 -36.90 56.87
C ASN A 7 -5.63 -37.69 55.76
N SER A 8 -6.97 -37.61 55.66
CA SER A 8 -7.78 -38.19 54.58
C SER A 8 -7.64 -37.34 53.33
N TYR A 9 -6.72 -37.71 52.46
CA TYR A 9 -6.64 -37.12 51.12
C TYR A 9 -7.86 -37.53 50.29
N LYS A 10 -8.78 -36.58 50.13
CA LYS A 10 -9.92 -36.73 49.23
C LYS A 10 -9.42 -36.70 47.77
N THR A 11 -9.26 -37.87 47.17
CA THR A 11 -8.95 -38.00 45.75
C THR A 11 -10.12 -37.49 44.93
N TYR A 12 -9.96 -36.33 44.34
CA TYR A 12 -10.89 -35.81 43.30
C TYR A 12 -10.72 -36.65 42.07
N LYS A 13 -11.69 -37.53 41.78
CA LYS A 13 -11.80 -38.25 40.52
C LYS A 13 -12.31 -37.25 39.49
N SER A 14 -11.44 -36.59 38.78
CA SER A 14 -11.80 -35.80 37.63
C SER A 14 -12.23 -36.75 36.49
N ASN A 15 -13.48 -36.69 36.10
CA ASN A 15 -13.97 -37.35 34.90
C ASN A 15 -13.40 -36.62 33.67
N ILE A 16 -12.18 -36.90 33.32
CA ILE A 16 -11.58 -36.42 32.08
C ILE A 16 -12.25 -37.26 30.96
N LYS A 17 -13.15 -36.62 30.22
CA LYS A 17 -13.66 -37.20 28.99
C LYS A 17 -12.51 -37.17 27.97
N ALA A 18 -11.97 -38.34 27.65
CA ALA A 18 -10.96 -38.47 26.63
C ALA A 18 -11.62 -38.37 25.22
N PHE A 19 -11.04 -37.59 24.34
CA PHE A 19 -11.44 -37.52 22.94
C PHE A 19 -11.20 -38.85 22.24
N THR A 20 -12.15 -39.25 21.42
CA THR A 20 -12.00 -40.41 20.55
C THR A 20 -11.12 -40.08 19.37
N LEU A 21 -10.37 -41.07 18.86
CA LEU A 21 -9.47 -40.91 17.70
C LEU A 21 -10.26 -40.47 16.45
N ILE A 22 -11.52 -40.95 16.29
CA ILE A 22 -12.38 -40.59 15.17
C ILE A 22 -12.85 -39.12 15.22
N GLU A 23 -13.17 -38.61 16.43
CA GLU A 23 -13.53 -37.20 16.59
C GLU A 23 -12.40 -36.26 16.14
N LEU A 24 -11.16 -36.59 16.51
CA LEU A 24 -10.01 -35.83 16.10
C LEU A 24 -9.78 -35.91 14.58
N LEU A 25 -9.93 -37.11 14.00
CA LEU A 25 -9.72 -37.34 12.58
C LEU A 25 -10.72 -36.57 11.70
N VAL A 26 -12.00 -36.56 12.09
CA VAL A 26 -13.04 -35.82 11.38
C VAL A 26 -12.79 -34.31 11.44
N VAL A 27 -12.39 -33.78 12.60
CA VAL A 27 -12.09 -32.35 12.75
C VAL A 27 -10.93 -31.92 11.85
N VAL A 28 -9.81 -32.67 11.84
CA VAL A 28 -8.65 -32.30 10.99
C VAL A 28 -8.98 -32.45 9.50
N ALA A 29 -9.84 -33.40 9.12
CA ALA A 29 -10.29 -33.55 7.74
C ALA A 29 -11.11 -32.32 7.28
N ILE A 30 -12.05 -31.85 8.12
CA ILE A 30 -12.86 -30.65 7.83
C ILE A 30 -11.98 -29.41 7.74
N ILE A 31 -11.06 -29.20 8.70
CA ILE A 31 -10.14 -28.07 8.69
C ILE A 31 -9.26 -28.11 7.43
N GLY A 32 -8.80 -29.29 7.03
CA GLY A 32 -7.99 -29.47 5.82
C GLY A 32 -8.72 -29.02 4.54
N ILE A 33 -9.99 -29.39 4.40
CA ILE A 33 -10.83 -28.98 3.25
C ILE A 33 -11.06 -27.45 3.27
N LEU A 34 -11.44 -26.90 4.43
CA LEU A 34 -11.69 -25.46 4.56
C LEU A 34 -10.42 -24.63 4.31
N ALA A 35 -9.28 -25.08 4.79
CA ALA A 35 -8.00 -24.43 4.56
C ALA A 35 -7.64 -24.40 3.06
N ALA A 36 -7.82 -25.52 2.35
CA ALA A 36 -7.53 -25.60 0.92
C ALA A 36 -8.33 -24.60 0.09
N VAL A 37 -9.63 -24.48 0.34
CA VAL A 37 -10.51 -23.51 -0.34
C VAL A 37 -10.19 -22.07 0.10
N GLY A 38 -9.95 -21.88 1.39
CA GLY A 38 -9.68 -20.56 1.97
C GLY A 38 -8.42 -19.90 1.41
N VAL A 39 -7.33 -20.64 1.20
CA VAL A 39 -6.08 -20.10 0.65
C VAL A 39 -6.27 -19.58 -0.78
N VAL A 40 -6.99 -20.30 -1.64
CA VAL A 40 -7.22 -19.88 -3.03
C VAL A 40 -8.06 -18.60 -3.07
N ALA A 41 -9.15 -18.55 -2.29
CA ALA A 41 -10.01 -17.37 -2.21
C ALA A 41 -9.26 -16.14 -1.64
N TYR A 42 -8.44 -16.33 -0.60
CA TYR A 42 -7.64 -15.27 0.00
C TYR A 42 -6.62 -14.67 -0.96
N ASN A 43 -5.93 -15.50 -1.73
CA ASN A 43 -4.95 -15.03 -2.73
C ASN A 43 -5.62 -14.21 -3.84
N GLY A 44 -6.80 -14.61 -4.30
CA GLY A 44 -7.58 -13.86 -5.28
C GLY A 44 -8.03 -12.49 -4.73
N TYR A 45 -8.54 -12.48 -3.50
CA TYR A 45 -8.97 -11.26 -2.82
C TYR A 45 -7.81 -10.28 -2.60
N THR A 46 -6.67 -10.74 -2.10
CA THR A 46 -5.50 -9.88 -1.86
C THR A 46 -4.92 -9.31 -3.16
N ALA A 47 -4.91 -10.07 -4.24
CA ALA A 47 -4.48 -9.59 -5.55
C ALA A 47 -5.39 -8.48 -6.08
N SER A 48 -6.70 -8.65 -5.98
CA SER A 48 -7.69 -7.64 -6.39
C SER A 48 -7.62 -6.39 -5.52
N ALA A 49 -7.44 -6.54 -4.20
CA ALA A 49 -7.26 -5.42 -3.29
C ALA A 49 -6.02 -4.58 -3.62
N LYS A 50 -4.88 -5.23 -3.92
CA LYS A 50 -3.65 -4.54 -4.35
C LYS A 50 -3.85 -3.78 -5.67
N GLU A 51 -4.56 -4.36 -6.64
CA GLU A 51 -4.89 -3.69 -7.91
C GLU A 51 -5.75 -2.45 -7.67
N SER A 52 -6.76 -2.55 -6.82
CA SER A 52 -7.62 -1.43 -6.46
C SER A 52 -6.84 -0.28 -5.79
N VAL A 53 -5.97 -0.60 -4.82
CA VAL A 53 -5.10 0.41 -4.18
C VAL A 53 -4.14 1.04 -5.17
N CYS A 54 -3.58 0.27 -6.11
CA CYS A 54 -2.71 0.78 -7.16
C CYS A 54 -3.43 1.80 -8.06
N ALA A 55 -4.66 1.49 -8.48
CA ALA A 55 -5.48 2.40 -9.29
C ALA A 55 -5.90 3.66 -8.50
N ASP A 56 -6.21 3.50 -7.21
CA ASP A 56 -6.53 4.65 -6.34
C ASP A 56 -5.31 5.57 -6.16
N ASN A 57 -4.13 5.01 -5.96
CA ASN A 57 -2.89 5.78 -5.88
C ASN A 57 -2.63 6.58 -7.17
N HIS A 58 -2.83 5.96 -8.34
CA HIS A 58 -2.72 6.66 -9.62
C HIS A 58 -3.66 7.88 -9.69
N ASN A 59 -4.92 7.70 -9.32
CA ASN A 59 -5.92 8.77 -9.29
C ASN A 59 -5.59 9.86 -8.26
N ARG A 60 -5.05 9.50 -7.10
CA ARG A 60 -4.61 10.46 -6.07
C ARG A 60 -3.47 11.34 -6.58
N ILE A 61 -2.48 10.75 -7.27
CA ILE A 61 -1.38 11.50 -7.87
C ILE A 61 -1.91 12.50 -8.88
N LYS A 62 -2.74 12.06 -9.82
CA LYS A 62 -3.40 12.89 -10.81
C LYS A 62 -4.16 14.06 -10.16
N LYS A 63 -5.04 13.74 -9.20
CA LYS A 63 -5.86 14.75 -8.51
C LYS A 63 -5.02 15.77 -7.76
N MET A 64 -3.99 15.33 -7.06
CA MET A 64 -3.12 16.24 -6.30
C MET A 64 -2.33 17.18 -7.20
N ILE A 65 -1.83 16.71 -8.35
CA ILE A 65 -1.12 17.57 -9.29
C ILE A 65 -2.05 18.66 -9.82
N VAL A 66 -3.25 18.31 -10.23
CA VAL A 66 -4.27 19.27 -10.71
C VAL A 66 -4.66 20.25 -9.60
N GLU A 67 -4.91 19.76 -8.39
CA GLU A 67 -5.22 20.59 -7.23
C GLU A 67 -4.11 21.61 -6.95
N LYS A 68 -2.86 21.19 -6.88
CA LYS A 68 -1.73 22.08 -6.61
C LYS A 68 -1.48 23.06 -7.75
N ALA A 69 -1.73 22.67 -8.98
CA ALA A 69 -1.70 23.58 -10.12
C ALA A 69 -2.71 24.71 -9.96
N THR A 70 -3.98 24.37 -9.64
CA THR A 70 -5.02 25.38 -9.39
C THR A 70 -4.67 26.28 -8.20
N PHE A 71 -4.09 25.74 -7.13
CA PHE A 71 -3.60 26.58 -6.03
C PHE A 71 -2.50 27.55 -6.46
N CYS A 72 -1.65 27.15 -7.38
CA CYS A 72 -0.60 28.01 -7.92
C CYS A 72 -1.12 29.16 -8.81
N GLU A 73 -2.34 29.07 -9.33
CA GLU A 73 -2.98 30.20 -10.03
C GLU A 73 -3.34 31.36 -9.07
N LEU A 74 -3.61 31.00 -7.81
CA LEU A 74 -4.08 31.95 -6.81
C LEU A 74 -2.98 32.39 -5.84
N ASN A 75 -1.85 31.67 -5.80
CA ASN A 75 -0.79 31.89 -4.82
C ASN A 75 0.58 31.88 -5.50
N ASN A 76 1.50 32.69 -4.98
CA ASN A 76 2.88 32.72 -5.46
C ASN A 76 3.69 31.49 -5.02
N THR A 77 3.30 30.85 -3.93
CA THR A 77 3.97 29.67 -3.37
C THR A 77 2.99 28.70 -2.77
N ILE A 78 3.37 27.42 -2.76
CA ILE A 78 2.67 26.35 -2.06
C ILE A 78 3.64 25.56 -1.18
N THR A 79 3.15 25.01 -0.07
CA THR A 79 3.96 24.16 0.82
C THR A 79 3.88 22.71 0.39
N LEU A 80 5.04 22.11 0.16
CA LEU A 80 5.21 20.69 -0.17
C LEU A 80 6.22 20.05 0.78
N ARG A 81 6.36 18.71 0.72
CA ARG A 81 7.37 17.96 1.49
C ARG A 81 8.43 17.40 0.55
N SER A 82 9.68 17.53 0.96
CA SER A 82 10.81 16.90 0.28
C SER A 82 10.81 15.38 0.53
N TRP A 83 11.57 14.65 -0.28
CA TRP A 83 11.85 13.26 0.00
C TRP A 83 12.88 13.11 1.13
N GLN A 84 12.70 12.11 2.00
CA GLN A 84 13.67 11.74 3.01
C GLN A 84 13.82 10.21 3.07
N SER A 85 15.05 9.72 3.16
CA SER A 85 15.35 8.29 3.29
C SER A 85 14.86 7.73 4.63
N GLY A 86 14.58 6.43 4.70
CA GLY A 86 14.28 5.73 5.95
C GLY A 86 12.82 5.80 6.42
N PHE A 87 11.83 5.89 5.52
CA PHE A 87 10.38 5.98 5.82
C PHE A 87 9.98 7.16 6.70
N LYS A 88 10.83 8.16 6.79
CA LYS A 88 10.54 9.41 7.51
C LYS A 88 9.85 10.40 6.58
N GLN A 89 8.94 11.17 7.13
CA GLN A 89 8.38 12.30 6.39
C GLN A 89 9.47 13.35 6.15
N GLY A 90 9.60 13.80 4.91
CA GLY A 90 10.51 14.84 4.53
C GLY A 90 10.13 16.20 5.11
N ASN A 91 11.09 17.11 5.13
CA ASN A 91 10.89 18.48 5.60
C ASN A 91 9.93 19.25 4.66
N GLU A 92 9.17 20.16 5.20
CA GLU A 92 8.37 21.09 4.43
C GLU A 92 9.28 22.12 3.75
N PHE A 93 8.90 22.47 2.52
CA PHE A 93 9.54 23.54 1.77
C PHE A 93 8.50 24.32 0.97
N SER A 94 8.82 25.58 0.68
CA SER A 94 7.98 26.44 -0.15
C SER A 94 8.35 26.25 -1.62
N PHE A 95 7.41 25.80 -2.43
CA PHE A 95 7.56 25.67 -3.88
C PHE A 95 7.07 26.94 -4.57
N ASN A 96 7.89 27.50 -5.48
CA ASN A 96 7.55 28.70 -6.21
C ASN A 96 6.62 28.38 -7.40
N CYS A 97 5.46 28.96 -7.43
CA CYS A 97 4.43 28.75 -8.45
C CYS A 97 4.75 29.38 -9.82
N SER A 98 5.76 30.27 -9.90
CA SER A 98 6.27 30.76 -11.19
C SER A 98 7.12 29.71 -11.94
N SER A 99 7.38 28.55 -11.31
CA SER A 99 8.10 27.44 -11.93
C SER A 99 7.22 26.76 -13.00
N THR A 100 7.89 26.00 -13.90
CA THR A 100 7.15 25.26 -14.95
C THR A 100 6.21 24.23 -14.35
N PHE A 101 5.12 23.93 -15.06
CA PHE A 101 4.16 22.89 -14.66
C PHE A 101 4.82 21.51 -14.49
N SER A 102 5.82 21.20 -15.31
CA SER A 102 6.64 19.99 -15.15
C SER A 102 7.37 19.94 -13.81
N SER A 103 7.92 21.07 -13.35
CA SER A 103 8.59 21.17 -12.04
C SER A 103 7.59 21.01 -10.90
N LEU A 104 6.39 21.56 -11.05
CA LEU A 104 5.29 21.37 -10.09
C LEU A 104 4.89 19.91 -10.00
N ALA A 105 4.62 19.25 -11.12
CA ALA A 105 4.24 17.84 -11.16
C ALA A 105 5.29 16.96 -10.48
N ASN A 106 6.58 17.22 -10.74
CA ASN A 106 7.68 16.54 -10.07
C ASN A 106 7.67 16.78 -8.55
N ALA A 107 7.58 18.02 -8.11
CA ALA A 107 7.57 18.38 -6.69
C ALA A 107 6.38 17.78 -5.94
N VAL A 108 5.19 17.80 -6.53
CA VAL A 108 3.96 17.21 -5.96
C VAL A 108 4.11 15.69 -5.82
N THR A 109 4.71 15.03 -6.79
CA THR A 109 4.84 13.60 -6.68
C THR A 109 5.90 13.20 -5.66
N VAL A 110 7.01 13.93 -5.54
CA VAL A 110 7.94 13.78 -4.41
C VAL A 110 7.22 13.97 -3.07
N HIS A 111 6.35 14.97 -2.97
CA HIS A 111 5.50 15.17 -1.78
C HIS A 111 4.64 13.94 -1.47
N LEU A 112 4.03 13.32 -2.47
CA LEU A 112 3.16 12.16 -2.32
C LEU A 112 3.91 10.88 -1.91
N THR A 113 5.21 10.76 -2.17
CA THR A 113 6.01 9.62 -1.68
C THR A 113 6.03 9.51 -0.15
N ASN A 114 5.74 10.60 0.55
CA ASN A 114 5.63 10.60 2.01
C ASN A 114 4.34 9.94 2.53
N PHE A 115 3.32 9.80 1.70
CA PHE A 115 1.97 9.38 2.11
C PHE A 115 1.49 8.12 1.43
N LEU A 116 1.88 7.91 0.19
CA LEU A 116 1.44 6.77 -0.59
C LEU A 116 2.48 5.64 -0.53
N LYS A 117 2.00 4.40 -0.53
CA LYS A 117 2.86 3.20 -0.53
C LYS A 117 2.53 2.31 -1.72
N ASN A 118 3.56 1.67 -2.26
CA ASN A 118 3.37 0.68 -3.31
C ASN A 118 2.68 -0.57 -2.73
N PRO A 119 1.48 -0.95 -3.20
CA PRO A 119 0.75 -2.10 -2.67
C PRO A 119 1.40 -3.45 -3.00
N TYR A 120 2.27 -3.50 -4.01
CA TYR A 120 2.98 -4.73 -4.41
C TYR A 120 4.33 -4.87 -3.71
N ASN A 121 4.97 -3.75 -3.37
CA ASN A 121 6.24 -3.74 -2.67
C ASN A 121 6.27 -2.62 -1.60
N PRO A 122 5.72 -2.85 -0.41
CA PRO A 122 5.61 -1.83 0.63
C PRO A 122 6.96 -1.40 1.24
N ASN A 123 8.03 -2.17 0.98
CA ASN A 123 9.37 -1.91 1.48
C ASN A 123 10.20 -1.01 0.55
N VAL A 124 9.70 -0.72 -0.65
CA VAL A 124 10.37 0.19 -1.58
C VAL A 124 9.95 1.61 -1.27
N HIS A 125 10.91 2.42 -0.82
CA HIS A 125 10.74 3.86 -0.62
C HIS A 125 10.42 4.63 -1.90
N TRP A 126 10.80 4.05 -3.02
CA TRP A 126 10.64 4.58 -4.36
C TRP A 126 9.32 4.14 -5.00
N GLY A 127 8.31 3.82 -4.19
CA GLY A 127 7.01 3.32 -4.67
C GLY A 127 6.33 4.22 -5.69
N TYR A 128 6.90 5.40 -5.90
CA TYR A 128 6.48 6.38 -6.90
C TYR A 128 7.75 6.98 -7.52
N SER A 129 8.38 6.21 -8.36
CA SER A 129 9.48 6.71 -9.15
C SER A 129 8.90 7.68 -10.17
N ILE A 130 9.06 8.97 -9.87
CA ILE A 130 8.98 9.96 -10.91
C ILE A 130 10.36 9.98 -11.53
N ILE A 131 10.47 9.28 -12.61
CA ILE A 131 11.61 9.47 -13.48
C ILE A 131 11.14 10.46 -14.53
N PRO A 132 11.50 11.74 -14.39
CA PRO A 132 11.23 12.69 -15.45
C PRO A 132 11.85 12.15 -16.73
N ASN A 133 11.03 11.92 -17.73
CA ASN A 133 11.43 11.55 -19.10
C ASN A 133 12.16 10.21 -19.32
N SER A 134 12.27 9.32 -18.34
CA SER A 134 12.84 8.00 -18.56
C SER A 134 12.09 6.89 -17.82
N GLY A 135 11.98 5.76 -18.46
CA GLY A 135 11.31 4.59 -17.92
C GLY A 135 9.90 4.38 -18.47
N SER A 136 9.49 3.14 -18.50
CA SER A 136 8.15 2.70 -18.87
C SER A 136 7.63 1.76 -17.79
N PRO A 137 6.33 1.85 -17.45
CA PRO A 137 5.73 0.90 -16.52
C PRO A 137 5.81 -0.52 -17.09
N SER A 138 6.20 -1.46 -16.25
CA SER A 138 6.37 -2.87 -16.60
C SER A 138 6.10 -3.77 -15.40
N SER A 139 6.12 -5.07 -15.58
CA SER A 139 5.96 -6.04 -14.49
C SER A 139 7.06 -5.97 -13.43
N SER A 140 8.26 -5.47 -13.78
CA SER A 140 9.37 -5.31 -12.85
C SER A 140 9.21 -4.13 -11.87
N ASN A 141 8.38 -3.14 -12.24
CA ASN A 141 8.10 -1.96 -11.43
C ASN A 141 6.61 -1.79 -11.12
N MET A 142 5.97 -2.90 -10.83
CA MET A 142 4.54 -2.96 -10.52
C MET A 142 4.17 -2.06 -9.33
N GLY A 143 3.16 -1.22 -9.51
CA GLY A 143 2.70 -0.24 -8.52
C GLY A 143 3.46 1.07 -8.52
N GLU A 144 4.50 1.22 -9.36
CA GLU A 144 5.19 2.50 -9.54
C GLU A 144 4.46 3.37 -10.56
N THR A 145 4.51 4.68 -10.31
CA THR A 145 3.91 5.68 -11.20
C THR A 145 4.99 6.54 -11.86
N PHE A 146 4.92 6.62 -13.17
CA PHE A 146 5.81 7.41 -14.00
C PHE A 146 5.09 8.67 -14.46
N VAL A 147 5.70 9.82 -14.22
CA VAL A 147 5.19 11.13 -14.65
C VAL A 147 6.16 11.70 -15.67
N HIS A 148 5.71 11.87 -16.89
CA HIS A 148 6.50 12.39 -18.01
C HIS A 148 5.97 13.75 -18.45
N SER A 149 6.81 14.75 -18.50
CA SER A 149 6.49 16.01 -19.17
C SER A 149 6.41 15.80 -20.68
N LEU A 150 5.29 16.16 -21.29
CA LEU A 150 5.10 16.16 -22.73
C LEU A 150 5.49 17.52 -23.32
N ASN A 151 5.16 18.59 -22.60
CA ASN A 151 5.53 19.98 -22.89
C ASN A 151 5.38 20.82 -21.61
N ASN A 152 5.51 22.15 -21.72
CA ASN A 152 5.43 23.03 -20.55
C ASN A 152 4.07 22.98 -19.83
N ASN A 153 2.99 22.60 -20.52
CA ASN A 153 1.62 22.64 -20.03
C ASN A 153 0.95 21.27 -20.01
N SER A 154 1.63 20.19 -20.35
CA SER A 154 1.05 18.86 -20.31
C SER A 154 2.03 17.80 -19.83
N PHE A 155 1.48 16.79 -19.16
CA PHE A 155 2.25 15.62 -18.73
C PHE A 155 1.39 14.37 -18.81
N ARG A 156 2.08 13.24 -18.88
CA ARG A 156 1.52 11.90 -18.92
C ARG A 156 1.83 11.20 -17.62
N ILE A 157 0.82 10.60 -17.00
CA ILE A 157 0.95 9.73 -15.84
C ILE A 157 0.72 8.29 -16.29
N ARG A 158 1.60 7.37 -15.94
CA ARG A 158 1.45 5.93 -16.22
C ARG A 158 1.78 5.12 -14.98
N THR A 159 0.92 4.15 -14.66
CA THR A 159 1.12 3.22 -13.54
C THR A 159 0.86 1.80 -14.01
N TYR A 160 1.74 0.85 -13.71
CA TYR A 160 1.52 -0.56 -13.99
C TYR A 160 0.86 -1.24 -12.79
N CYS A 161 -0.41 -1.60 -12.95
CA CYS A 161 -1.19 -2.26 -11.91
C CYS A 161 -1.50 -3.70 -12.35
N ARG A 162 -0.81 -4.67 -11.76
CA ARG A 162 -0.94 -6.10 -12.05
C ARG A 162 -0.61 -6.42 -13.52
N ASP A 163 -1.62 -6.46 -14.41
CA ASP A 163 -1.46 -6.90 -15.81
C ASP A 163 -1.74 -5.78 -16.82
N LYS A 164 -1.97 -4.56 -16.34
CA LYS A 164 -2.33 -3.42 -17.19
C LYS A 164 -1.61 -2.14 -16.80
N VAL A 165 -1.42 -1.28 -17.79
CA VAL A 165 -0.99 0.10 -17.58
C VAL A 165 -2.22 1.00 -17.51
N ILE A 166 -2.31 1.79 -16.44
CA ILE A 166 -3.25 2.91 -16.35
C ILE A 166 -2.50 4.14 -16.85
N GLU A 167 -3.09 4.85 -17.79
CA GLU A 167 -2.47 6.04 -18.41
C GLU A 167 -3.47 7.20 -18.43
N ASP A 168 -3.00 8.36 -18.02
CA ASP A 168 -3.70 9.64 -18.14
C ASP A 168 -2.78 10.70 -18.74
N ILE A 169 -3.34 11.58 -19.58
CA ILE A 169 -2.70 12.79 -20.06
C ILE A 169 -3.45 13.97 -19.46
N ILE A 170 -2.71 14.87 -18.83
CA ILE A 170 -3.27 16.06 -18.21
C ILE A 170 -2.73 17.28 -18.95
N ASN A 171 -3.63 18.10 -19.44
CA ASN A 171 -3.34 19.37 -20.06
C ASN A 171 -3.74 20.49 -19.09
N TYR A 172 -2.84 21.44 -18.94
CA TYR A 172 -3.01 22.63 -18.11
C TYR A 172 -2.94 23.86 -19.03
N ASN A 173 -4.00 24.62 -19.05
CA ASN A 173 -4.13 25.81 -19.91
C ASN A 173 -3.63 27.06 -19.21
#